data_f6119df500b9c41146fe7410822d76e2
#
_entry.id   f6119df500b9c41146fe7410822d76e2
#
_cell.length_a   1.000
_cell.length_b   1.000
_cell.length_c   1.000
_cell.angle_alpha   90.00
_cell.angle_beta   90.00
_cell.angle_gamma   90.00
#
_symmetry.space_group_name_H-M   'P 1'
#
loop_
_entity.id
_entity.type
_entity.pdbx_description
1 polymer ?
#
loop_
_entity_poly.entity_id
_entity_poly.type
_entity_poly.pdbx_seq_one_letter_code
_entity_poly.pdbx_strand_id
1 'polypeptide(L)'
;MALSKTAQPINYSLRKIAVVVATAVSGMSAYAQAAETPKKEETITVTAAPAPQESAWGPAATIAAKHSATATKTDTPIEKTPQSVSVVTRAEMDTRQPSSVKEALAYTPGAAVSTRGSSTSYDFVIIRGFYTPGPTPNNYLDGIKLQGDYYSAAVVDPYMLERVEMMRGPTSVLYGKSNPGGLISMVSNSPTSEPLKEIQFKMGTDN
;
A
#
# COMPACT_ATOMS: atom_id res chain seq x y z
N MET A 1 0.85 115.17 12.16
CA MET A 1 -0.43 114.65 12.46
C MET A 1 -0.39 113.17 12.13
N ALA A 2 -0.09 112.32 13.10
CA ALA A 2 0.16 110.90 12.94
C ALA A 2 -0.99 110.11 13.58
N LEU A 3 -1.63 109.26 12.85
CA LEU A 3 -2.66 108.35 13.38
C LEU A 3 -2.01 106.93 13.47
N SER A 4 -1.74 106.60 14.72
CA SER A 4 -1.39 105.24 15.12
C SER A 4 -2.63 104.34 15.01
N LYS A 5 -2.55 103.29 14.24
CA LYS A 5 -3.54 102.21 14.22
C LYS A 5 -2.93 101.00 14.97
N THR A 6 -3.39 100.80 16.17
CA THR A 6 -3.04 99.68 17.02
C THR A 6 -3.73 98.43 16.48
N ALA A 7 -2.91 97.43 16.08
CA ALA A 7 -3.41 96.11 15.66
C ALA A 7 -3.79 95.35 16.93
N GLN A 8 -5.04 94.87 17.00
CA GLN A 8 -5.52 93.91 18.01
C GLN A 8 -5.11 92.49 17.65
N PRO A 9 -4.61 91.73 18.57
CA PRO A 9 -4.24 90.34 18.27
C PRO A 9 -5.47 89.42 18.21
N ILE A 10 -5.64 88.73 17.09
CA ILE A 10 -6.70 87.73 16.86
C ILE A 10 -6.36 86.48 17.65
N ASN A 11 -6.88 86.35 18.86
CA ASN A 11 -6.65 85.22 19.76
C ASN A 11 -7.77 84.14 19.65
N TYR A 12 -8.50 84.08 18.52
CA TYR A 12 -9.64 83.16 18.37
C TYR A 12 -9.39 81.87 17.61
N SER A 13 -8.23 81.73 16.97
CA SER A 13 -8.06 80.56 16.04
C SER A 13 -7.34 79.37 16.64
N LEU A 14 -6.42 79.59 17.58
CA LEU A 14 -5.59 78.48 18.07
C LEU A 14 -6.35 77.43 18.92
N ARG A 15 -7.30 77.85 19.73
CA ARG A 15 -8.12 76.88 20.51
C ARG A 15 -9.11 76.11 19.68
N LYS A 16 -9.67 76.69 18.63
CA LYS A 16 -10.60 76.03 17.75
C LYS A 16 -9.84 75.05 16.79
N ILE A 17 -8.65 75.47 16.37
CA ILE A 17 -7.77 74.54 15.54
C ILE A 17 -7.27 73.39 16.39
N ALA A 18 -6.88 73.57 17.64
CA ALA A 18 -6.46 72.57 18.56
C ALA A 18 -7.57 71.48 18.82
N VAL A 19 -8.82 71.96 18.97
CA VAL A 19 -9.96 71.02 19.16
C VAL A 19 -10.31 70.28 17.90
N VAL A 20 -10.23 70.91 16.72
CA VAL A 20 -10.49 70.20 15.43
C VAL A 20 -9.38 69.18 15.11
N VAL A 21 -8.12 69.51 15.40
CA VAL A 21 -7.01 68.52 15.20
C VAL A 21 -7.07 67.40 16.21
N ALA A 22 -7.45 67.63 17.47
CA ALA A 22 -7.63 66.62 18.50
C ALA A 22 -8.77 65.65 18.14
N THR A 23 -9.87 66.07 17.58
CA THR A 23 -10.97 65.22 17.13
C THR A 23 -10.64 64.46 15.88
N ALA A 24 -9.88 65.04 14.96
CA ALA A 24 -9.41 64.31 13.74
C ALA A 24 -8.41 63.19 14.06
N VAL A 25 -7.49 63.41 15.00
CA VAL A 25 -6.52 62.37 15.43
C VAL A 25 -7.21 61.26 16.23
N SER A 26 -8.22 61.57 17.05
CA SER A 26 -8.98 60.55 17.78
C SER A 26 -9.87 59.70 16.86
N GLY A 27 -10.35 60.27 15.75
CA GLY A 27 -11.13 59.56 14.75
C GLY A 27 -10.27 58.56 13.92
N MET A 28 -9.03 58.89 13.62
CA MET A 28 -8.12 58.01 12.88
C MET A 28 -7.64 56.81 13.73
N SER A 29 -7.54 56.96 15.04
CA SER A 29 -7.17 55.82 15.91
C SER A 29 -8.28 54.76 16.03
N ALA A 30 -9.55 55.14 15.82
CA ALA A 30 -10.67 54.21 15.86
C ALA A 30 -10.79 53.36 14.57
N TYR A 31 -10.28 53.86 13.43
CA TYR A 31 -10.27 53.08 12.18
C TYR A 31 -9.10 52.11 12.04
N ALA A 32 -8.01 52.29 12.78
CA ALA A 32 -6.85 51.40 12.75
C ALA A 32 -7.03 50.12 13.58
N GLN A 33 -8.05 50.03 14.41
CA GLN A 33 -8.28 48.88 15.31
C GLN A 33 -9.41 47.96 14.84
N ALA A 34 -10.01 48.24 13.68
CA ALA A 34 -11.06 47.40 13.09
C ALA A 34 -10.55 46.45 12.00
N ALA A 35 -9.23 46.35 11.79
CA ALA A 35 -8.65 45.43 10.81
C ALA A 35 -7.65 44.53 11.52
N GLU A 36 -8.11 43.39 11.90
CA GLU A 36 -7.46 42.08 11.95
C GLU A 36 -8.08 41.24 13.07
N THR A 37 -9.25 40.72 12.79
CA THR A 37 -9.60 39.44 13.40
C THR A 37 -8.58 38.47 12.87
N PRO A 38 -7.75 37.81 13.70
CA PRO A 38 -6.88 36.77 13.21
C PRO A 38 -7.77 35.71 12.59
N LYS A 39 -7.68 35.55 11.27
CA LYS A 39 -8.27 34.43 10.51
C LYS A 39 -7.67 33.22 11.16
N LYS A 40 -8.47 32.53 11.98
CA LYS A 40 -8.10 31.24 12.56
C LYS A 40 -7.76 30.35 11.37
N GLU A 41 -6.48 30.12 11.13
CA GLU A 41 -6.05 29.12 10.17
C GLU A 41 -6.65 27.83 10.67
N GLU A 42 -7.64 27.32 9.94
CA GLU A 42 -8.12 25.96 10.12
C GLU A 42 -6.96 25.05 9.75
N THR A 43 -6.18 24.69 10.74
CA THR A 43 -5.20 23.62 10.59
C THR A 43 -6.00 22.36 10.31
N ILE A 44 -6.08 21.97 9.04
CA ILE A 44 -6.60 20.67 8.64
C ILE A 44 -5.61 19.65 9.16
N THR A 45 -5.85 19.17 10.37
CA THR A 45 -5.12 18.03 10.91
C THR A 45 -5.65 16.82 10.17
N VAL A 46 -4.98 16.42 9.10
CA VAL A 46 -5.21 15.14 8.44
C VAL A 46 -4.69 14.07 9.39
N THR A 47 -5.53 13.64 10.32
CA THR A 47 -5.29 12.42 11.09
C THR A 47 -5.61 11.25 10.15
N ALA A 48 -4.65 10.85 9.32
CA ALA A 48 -4.74 9.59 8.64
C ALA A 48 -4.83 8.50 9.72
N ALA A 49 -5.93 7.77 9.77
CA ALA A 49 -5.98 6.54 10.54
C ALA A 49 -4.78 5.70 10.09
N PRO A 50 -3.99 5.12 11.01
CA PRO A 50 -2.88 4.26 10.60
C PRO A 50 -3.45 3.19 9.68
N ALA A 51 -2.95 3.15 8.45
CA ALA A 51 -3.31 2.11 7.51
C ALA A 51 -3.05 0.76 8.20
N PRO A 52 -3.93 -0.23 8.06
CA PRO A 52 -3.70 -1.56 8.60
C PRO A 52 -2.29 -2.00 8.21
N GLN A 53 -1.46 -2.33 9.19
CA GLN A 53 -0.12 -2.80 8.91
C GLN A 53 -0.24 -4.15 8.19
N GLU A 54 0.23 -4.19 6.96
CA GLU A 54 0.28 -5.44 6.20
C GLU A 54 1.22 -6.41 6.93
N SER A 55 0.77 -7.65 7.08
CA SER A 55 1.56 -8.74 7.62
C SER A 55 1.93 -9.73 6.51
N ALA A 56 3.10 -10.33 6.61
CA ALA A 56 3.55 -11.35 5.67
C ALA A 56 2.66 -12.61 5.67
N TRP A 57 1.86 -12.82 6.71
CA TRP A 57 0.97 -13.99 6.86
C TRP A 57 -0.51 -13.64 6.69
N GLY A 58 -0.86 -12.36 6.60
CA GLY A 58 -2.23 -11.88 6.48
C GLY A 58 -2.53 -11.30 5.11
N PRO A 59 -3.74 -10.76 4.96
CA PRO A 59 -4.16 -10.13 3.73
C PRO A 59 -3.25 -8.95 3.37
N ALA A 60 -2.90 -8.86 2.09
CA ALA A 60 -2.29 -7.66 1.55
C ALA A 60 -3.38 -6.64 1.25
N ALA A 61 -3.19 -5.40 1.67
CA ALA A 61 -4.17 -4.33 1.48
C ALA A 61 -4.37 -3.95 0.00
N THR A 62 -3.43 -4.32 -0.87
CA THR A 62 -3.41 -3.94 -2.27
C THR A 62 -2.93 -5.09 -3.16
N ILE A 63 -2.99 -4.89 -4.49
CA ILE A 63 -2.41 -5.82 -5.48
C ILE A 63 -0.91 -6.02 -5.27
N ALA A 64 -0.19 -5.00 -4.80
CA ALA A 64 1.24 -5.09 -4.53
C ALA A 64 1.49 -5.32 -3.04
N ALA A 65 1.99 -6.51 -2.69
CA ALA A 65 2.41 -6.83 -1.33
C ALA A 65 3.69 -6.08 -0.96
N LYS A 66 3.77 -5.64 0.28
CA LYS A 66 4.95 -4.95 0.83
C LYS A 66 5.78 -5.85 1.75
N HIS A 67 5.19 -6.90 2.27
CA HIS A 67 5.80 -7.82 3.23
C HIS A 67 5.77 -9.26 2.73
N SER A 68 6.80 -10.03 3.06
CA SER A 68 6.89 -11.46 2.79
C SER A 68 7.68 -12.17 3.89
N ALA A 69 7.24 -13.35 4.29
CA ALA A 69 7.97 -14.23 5.21
C ALA A 69 8.75 -15.33 4.48
N THR A 70 8.52 -15.51 3.18
CA THR A 70 9.10 -16.65 2.44
C THR A 70 10.63 -16.61 2.41
N ALA A 71 11.24 -15.44 2.28
CA ALA A 71 12.70 -15.34 2.19
C ALA A 71 13.43 -15.29 3.54
N THR A 72 12.74 -14.94 4.63
CA THR A 72 13.38 -14.68 5.93
C THR A 72 12.76 -15.46 7.08
N LYS A 73 11.59 -16.08 6.87
CA LYS A 73 10.75 -16.70 7.92
C LYS A 73 10.26 -15.71 8.98
N THR A 74 10.40 -14.43 8.71
CA THR A 74 9.94 -13.33 9.57
C THR A 74 9.13 -12.34 8.76
N ASP A 75 8.32 -11.51 9.40
CA ASP A 75 7.58 -10.43 8.75
C ASP A 75 8.54 -9.35 8.29
N THR A 76 9.00 -9.46 7.06
CA THR A 76 10.05 -8.59 6.53
C THR A 76 9.54 -7.82 5.32
N PRO A 77 9.78 -6.50 5.25
CA PRO A 77 9.52 -5.73 4.04
C PRO A 77 10.29 -6.31 2.84
N ILE A 78 9.60 -6.49 1.72
CA ILE A 78 10.19 -7.06 0.49
C ILE A 78 11.41 -6.25 0.03
N GLU A 79 11.36 -4.92 0.19
CA GLU A 79 12.47 -4.02 -0.14
C GLU A 79 13.74 -4.25 0.68
N LYS A 80 13.60 -4.82 1.89
CA LYS A 80 14.73 -5.14 2.78
C LYS A 80 15.16 -6.60 2.69
N THR A 81 14.51 -7.37 1.83
CA THR A 81 14.79 -8.80 1.67
C THR A 81 15.92 -9.00 0.65
N PRO A 82 17.03 -9.67 1.02
CA PRO A 82 18.18 -9.84 0.13
C PRO A 82 17.97 -10.92 -0.96
N GLN A 83 16.74 -11.30 -1.22
CA GLN A 83 16.36 -12.30 -2.21
C GLN A 83 15.23 -11.78 -3.10
N SER A 84 15.16 -12.34 -4.31
CA SER A 84 14.14 -11.96 -5.28
C SER A 84 12.84 -12.69 -4.98
N VAL A 85 11.88 -11.99 -4.38
CA VAL A 85 10.54 -12.49 -4.08
C VAL A 85 9.52 -11.76 -4.96
N SER A 86 8.54 -12.49 -5.45
CA SER A 86 7.31 -11.95 -6.05
C SER A 86 6.13 -12.51 -5.31
N VAL A 87 5.13 -11.66 -5.07
CA VAL A 87 3.91 -12.03 -4.36
C VAL A 87 2.72 -11.72 -5.26
N VAL A 88 1.90 -12.72 -5.50
CA VAL A 88 0.57 -12.59 -6.10
C VAL A 88 -0.43 -12.56 -4.95
N THR A 89 -1.09 -11.44 -4.76
CA THR A 89 -1.99 -11.21 -3.62
C THR A 89 -3.40 -11.72 -3.90
N ARG A 90 -4.23 -11.84 -2.86
CA ARG A 90 -5.66 -12.15 -3.01
C ARG A 90 -6.33 -11.18 -3.97
N ALA A 91 -6.09 -9.87 -3.80
CA ALA A 91 -6.67 -8.83 -4.65
C ALA A 91 -6.29 -8.97 -6.13
N GLU A 92 -5.06 -9.41 -6.43
CA GLU A 92 -4.65 -9.72 -7.79
C GLU A 92 -5.34 -10.98 -8.33
N MET A 93 -5.42 -12.04 -7.51
CA MET A 93 -6.12 -13.27 -7.89
C MET A 93 -7.62 -13.02 -8.12
N ASP A 94 -8.26 -12.20 -7.31
CA ASP A 94 -9.67 -11.84 -7.50
C ASP A 94 -9.91 -11.05 -8.78
N THR A 95 -8.97 -10.22 -9.17
CA THR A 95 -9.06 -9.46 -10.44
C THR A 95 -8.85 -10.36 -11.66
N ARG A 96 -7.91 -11.31 -11.58
CA ARG A 96 -7.49 -12.15 -12.70
C ARG A 96 -8.24 -13.49 -12.78
N GLN A 97 -8.87 -13.92 -11.69
CA GLN A 97 -9.64 -15.16 -11.57
C GLN A 97 -8.88 -16.40 -12.07
N PRO A 98 -7.64 -16.65 -11.63
CA PRO A 98 -6.87 -17.83 -12.07
C PRO A 98 -7.58 -19.12 -11.64
N SER A 99 -7.50 -20.15 -12.48
CA SER A 99 -8.04 -21.48 -12.20
C SER A 99 -7.05 -22.41 -11.50
N SER A 100 -5.78 -22.01 -11.43
CA SER A 100 -4.72 -22.80 -10.82
C SER A 100 -3.57 -21.92 -10.32
N VAL A 101 -2.72 -22.46 -9.45
CA VAL A 101 -1.54 -21.74 -8.94
C VAL A 101 -0.57 -21.40 -10.07
N LYS A 102 -0.40 -22.28 -11.07
CA LYS A 102 0.44 -21.98 -12.24
C LYS A 102 -0.11 -20.76 -13.00
N GLU A 103 -1.43 -20.65 -13.15
CA GLU A 103 -2.05 -19.54 -13.84
C GLU A 103 -1.93 -18.25 -13.01
N ALA A 104 -2.05 -18.31 -11.69
CA ALA A 104 -1.78 -17.17 -10.81
C ALA A 104 -0.36 -16.63 -11.02
N LEU A 105 0.63 -17.50 -11.24
CA LEU A 105 2.03 -17.13 -11.47
C LEU A 105 2.37 -16.80 -12.93
N ALA A 106 1.42 -16.84 -13.86
CA ALA A 106 1.69 -16.71 -15.31
C ALA A 106 2.40 -15.39 -15.70
N TYR A 107 2.15 -14.31 -14.94
CA TYR A 107 2.78 -13.02 -15.20
C TYR A 107 3.96 -12.71 -14.25
N THR A 108 4.36 -13.70 -13.47
CA THR A 108 5.47 -13.52 -12.53
C THR A 108 6.81 -13.66 -13.25
N PRO A 109 7.70 -12.66 -13.18
CA PRO A 109 8.99 -12.74 -13.86
C PRO A 109 9.81 -13.95 -13.43
N GLY A 110 10.34 -14.71 -14.40
CA GLY A 110 11.14 -15.89 -14.15
C GLY A 110 10.35 -17.18 -13.90
N ALA A 111 9.02 -17.14 -14.00
CA ALA A 111 8.15 -18.30 -14.04
C ALA A 111 7.82 -18.70 -15.48
N ALA A 112 7.87 -19.98 -15.79
CA ALA A 112 7.31 -20.54 -17.01
C ALA A 112 6.25 -21.57 -16.63
N VAL A 113 5.00 -21.30 -17.01
CA VAL A 113 3.83 -22.03 -16.47
C VAL A 113 3.14 -22.94 -17.47
N SER A 114 3.35 -22.73 -18.77
CA SER A 114 2.62 -23.45 -19.84
C SER A 114 3.43 -24.58 -20.49
N THR A 115 4.37 -25.15 -19.78
CA THR A 115 5.31 -26.15 -20.32
C THR A 115 4.66 -27.47 -20.67
N ARG A 116 3.46 -27.74 -20.19
CA ARG A 116 2.64 -28.91 -20.52
C ARG A 116 1.27 -28.52 -21.12
N GLY A 117 1.20 -27.36 -21.76
CA GLY A 117 -0.01 -26.88 -22.39
C GLY A 117 -1.09 -26.46 -21.35
N SER A 118 -2.35 -26.51 -21.78
CA SER A 118 -3.51 -26.08 -21.00
C SER A 118 -3.98 -27.09 -19.95
N SER A 119 -3.31 -28.24 -19.80
CA SER A 119 -3.73 -29.27 -18.83
C SER A 119 -3.82 -28.71 -17.43
N THR A 120 -4.97 -28.85 -16.80
CA THR A 120 -5.24 -28.45 -15.41
C THR A 120 -4.84 -29.52 -14.39
N SER A 121 -4.49 -30.71 -14.83
CA SER A 121 -4.13 -31.84 -13.96
C SER A 121 -2.81 -31.67 -13.23
N TYR A 122 -2.00 -30.70 -13.64
CA TYR A 122 -0.68 -30.48 -13.08
C TYR A 122 -0.36 -29.01 -12.90
N ASP A 123 -0.03 -28.61 -11.69
CA ASP A 123 0.49 -27.28 -11.38
C ASP A 123 2.02 -27.23 -11.52
N PHE A 124 2.48 -27.38 -12.77
CA PHE A 124 3.91 -27.27 -13.05
C PHE A 124 4.32 -25.83 -13.29
N VAL A 125 5.28 -25.39 -12.51
CA VAL A 125 5.96 -24.12 -12.73
C VAL A 125 7.45 -24.39 -12.87
N ILE A 126 8.07 -23.78 -13.87
CA ILE A 126 9.53 -23.77 -14.01
C ILE A 126 10.02 -22.43 -13.51
N ILE A 127 10.94 -22.46 -12.54
CA ILE A 127 11.59 -21.26 -12.02
C ILE A 127 13.06 -21.30 -12.44
N ARG A 128 13.48 -20.32 -13.25
CA ARG A 128 14.86 -20.24 -13.76
C ARG A 128 15.35 -21.55 -14.38
N GLY A 129 14.48 -22.26 -15.09
CA GLY A 129 14.82 -23.53 -15.77
C GLY A 129 14.64 -24.79 -14.92
N PHE A 130 14.25 -24.68 -13.66
CA PHE A 130 14.04 -25.81 -12.75
C PHE A 130 12.56 -26.05 -12.47
N TYR A 131 12.10 -27.27 -12.56
CA TYR A 131 10.73 -27.67 -12.22
C TYR A 131 10.48 -27.59 -10.71
N THR A 132 9.35 -27.01 -10.30
CA THR A 132 8.99 -26.95 -8.89
C THR A 132 8.43 -28.24 -8.34
N PRO A 133 7.50 -28.99 -8.99
CA PRO A 133 7.32 -30.39 -8.68
C PRO A 133 8.40 -31.20 -9.38
N GLY A 134 8.82 -32.31 -8.78
CA GLY A 134 9.86 -33.16 -9.31
C GLY A 134 10.56 -33.92 -8.20
N PRO A 135 11.73 -34.54 -8.48
CA PRO A 135 12.48 -35.30 -7.48
C PRO A 135 12.86 -34.50 -6.24
N THR A 136 12.83 -33.18 -6.35
CA THR A 136 13.05 -32.25 -5.24
C THR A 136 11.97 -31.18 -5.26
N PRO A 137 10.77 -31.49 -4.76
CA PRO A 137 9.65 -30.57 -4.81
C PRO A 137 9.94 -29.33 -3.99
N ASN A 138 9.58 -28.17 -4.54
CA ASN A 138 9.79 -26.86 -3.94
C ASN A 138 8.49 -26.06 -3.80
N ASN A 139 7.37 -26.76 -3.66
CA ASN A 139 6.08 -26.17 -3.36
C ASN A 139 5.77 -26.33 -1.89
N TYR A 140 5.33 -25.27 -1.27
CA TYR A 140 5.00 -25.20 0.16
C TYR A 140 3.59 -24.63 0.32
N LEU A 141 2.83 -25.18 1.26
CA LEU A 141 1.57 -24.64 1.73
C LEU A 141 1.70 -24.39 3.24
N ASP A 142 1.50 -23.15 3.66
CA ASP A 142 1.64 -22.70 5.06
C ASP A 142 2.98 -23.12 5.69
N GLY A 143 4.04 -23.10 4.89
CA GLY A 143 5.37 -23.50 5.31
C GLY A 143 5.64 -25.00 5.30
N ILE A 144 4.64 -25.83 5.03
CA ILE A 144 4.76 -27.29 4.93
C ILE A 144 5.09 -27.65 3.48
N LYS A 145 6.14 -28.45 3.30
CA LYS A 145 6.56 -28.90 2.00
C LYS A 145 5.54 -29.88 1.42
N LEU A 146 4.99 -29.57 0.25
CA LEU A 146 4.10 -30.47 -0.46
C LEU A 146 4.93 -31.55 -1.15
N GLN A 147 4.56 -32.80 -0.89
CA GLN A 147 5.17 -33.94 -1.59
C GLN A 147 4.58 -34.05 -2.99
N GLY A 148 5.39 -34.52 -3.91
CA GLY A 148 4.96 -34.74 -5.29
C GLY A 148 6.14 -35.08 -6.19
N ASP A 149 5.83 -35.58 -7.35
CA ASP A 149 6.78 -35.82 -8.44
C ASP A 149 6.23 -35.21 -9.75
N TYR A 150 6.82 -35.63 -10.88
CA TYR A 150 6.38 -35.16 -12.21
C TYR A 150 4.94 -35.57 -12.59
N TYR A 151 4.36 -36.56 -11.92
CA TYR A 151 3.06 -37.13 -12.24
C TYR A 151 2.05 -37.02 -11.09
N SER A 152 2.51 -36.63 -9.93
CA SER A 152 1.74 -36.61 -8.69
C SER A 152 2.01 -35.30 -7.93
N ALA A 153 1.65 -34.18 -8.52
CA ALA A 153 1.73 -32.88 -7.88
C ALA A 153 0.43 -32.59 -7.13
N ALA A 154 0.53 -32.07 -5.92
CA ALA A 154 -0.63 -31.53 -5.22
C ALA A 154 -1.15 -30.31 -5.98
N VAL A 155 -2.43 -30.30 -6.30
CA VAL A 155 -3.14 -29.17 -6.90
C VAL A 155 -3.86 -28.44 -5.77
N VAL A 156 -3.57 -27.15 -5.63
CA VAL A 156 -4.20 -26.28 -4.63
C VAL A 156 -5.06 -25.26 -5.37
N ASP A 157 -6.34 -25.18 -4.98
CA ASP A 157 -7.24 -24.19 -5.56
C ASP A 157 -6.86 -22.77 -5.09
N PRO A 158 -6.61 -21.83 -6.00
CA PRO A 158 -6.31 -20.44 -5.65
C PRO A 158 -7.37 -19.77 -4.77
N TYR A 159 -8.62 -20.22 -4.80
CA TYR A 159 -9.68 -19.73 -3.93
C TYR A 159 -9.36 -19.89 -2.44
N MET A 160 -8.64 -20.96 -2.09
CA MET A 160 -8.23 -21.23 -0.71
C MET A 160 -7.04 -20.40 -0.24
N LEU A 161 -6.44 -19.61 -1.14
CA LEU A 161 -5.17 -18.93 -0.87
C LEU A 161 -5.34 -17.44 -0.65
N GLU A 162 -4.68 -16.92 0.37
CA GLU A 162 -4.51 -15.50 0.64
C GLU A 162 -3.49 -14.87 -0.30
N ARG A 163 -2.40 -15.61 -0.56
CA ARG A 163 -1.32 -15.18 -1.45
C ARG A 163 -0.52 -16.36 -1.98
N VAL A 164 0.11 -16.14 -3.12
CA VAL A 164 1.10 -17.07 -3.68
C VAL A 164 2.41 -16.30 -3.80
N GLU A 165 3.45 -16.79 -3.16
CA GLU A 165 4.77 -16.18 -3.16
C GLU A 165 5.75 -17.05 -3.96
N MET A 166 6.53 -16.42 -4.82
CA MET A 166 7.59 -17.10 -5.56
C MET A 166 8.94 -16.48 -5.18
N MET A 167 9.79 -17.28 -4.58
CA MET A 167 11.18 -16.91 -4.30
C MET A 167 12.10 -17.53 -5.34
N ARG A 168 12.97 -16.73 -5.94
CA ARG A 168 13.89 -17.14 -7.00
C ARG A 168 15.31 -17.26 -6.48
N GLY A 169 15.94 -18.37 -6.82
CA GLY A 169 17.33 -18.68 -6.45
C GLY A 169 17.42 -19.75 -5.38
N PRO A 170 18.60 -20.02 -4.85
CA PRO A 170 18.84 -21.09 -3.88
C PRO A 170 18.12 -20.80 -2.55
N THR A 171 17.36 -21.78 -2.08
CA THR A 171 16.49 -21.67 -0.90
C THR A 171 16.89 -22.63 0.22
N SER A 172 17.92 -23.43 0.01
CA SER A 172 18.32 -24.54 0.88
C SER A 172 18.68 -24.13 2.31
N VAL A 173 19.11 -22.89 2.52
CA VAL A 173 19.45 -22.36 3.87
C VAL A 173 18.25 -22.41 4.82
N LEU A 174 17.05 -22.08 4.31
CA LEU A 174 15.83 -22.01 5.13
C LEU A 174 14.87 -23.18 4.91
N TYR A 175 15.00 -23.86 3.76
CA TYR A 175 14.04 -24.86 3.30
C TYR A 175 14.64 -26.25 3.12
N GLY A 176 15.91 -26.43 3.48
CA GLY A 176 16.61 -27.71 3.35
C GLY A 176 16.82 -28.13 1.90
N LYS A 177 16.73 -29.43 1.61
CA LYS A 177 16.95 -29.94 0.26
C LYS A 177 15.94 -29.33 -0.72
N SER A 178 16.43 -28.50 -1.62
CA SER A 178 15.64 -27.80 -2.63
C SER A 178 16.40 -27.70 -3.95
N ASN A 179 15.71 -27.49 -5.07
CA ASN A 179 16.39 -27.17 -6.32
C ASN A 179 16.85 -25.70 -6.35
N PRO A 180 17.85 -25.36 -7.16
CA PRO A 180 18.45 -24.02 -7.12
C PRO A 180 17.62 -22.96 -7.84
N GLY A 181 16.55 -23.32 -8.54
CA GLY A 181 15.69 -22.36 -9.27
C GLY A 181 14.92 -21.44 -8.35
N GLY A 182 14.42 -21.99 -7.27
CA GLY A 182 13.57 -21.28 -6.33
C GLY A 182 12.47 -22.15 -5.73
N LEU A 183 11.50 -21.53 -5.07
CA LEU A 183 10.34 -22.21 -4.50
C LEU A 183 9.07 -21.41 -4.72
N ILE A 184 7.93 -22.09 -4.56
CA ILE A 184 6.60 -21.50 -4.46
C ILE A 184 6.09 -21.73 -3.05
N SER A 185 5.67 -20.69 -2.39
CA SER A 185 5.04 -20.71 -1.07
C SER A 185 3.62 -20.19 -1.21
N MET A 186 2.67 -21.01 -0.83
CA MET A 186 1.24 -20.69 -0.79
C MET A 186 0.84 -20.45 0.64
N VAL A 187 0.07 -19.41 0.87
CA VAL A 187 -0.48 -19.07 2.18
C VAL A 187 -1.99 -19.20 2.09
N SER A 188 -2.57 -20.03 2.94
CA SER A 188 -4.01 -20.22 2.98
C SER A 188 -4.73 -19.02 3.60
N ASN A 189 -6.03 -18.89 3.29
CA ASN A 189 -6.87 -17.85 3.87
C ASN A 189 -6.88 -17.95 5.38
N SER A 190 -6.69 -16.81 6.04
CA SER A 190 -6.77 -16.71 7.49
C SER A 190 -8.24 -16.65 7.96
N PRO A 191 -8.56 -17.17 9.16
CA PRO A 191 -9.86 -16.98 9.75
C PRO A 191 -10.23 -15.50 9.86
N THR A 192 -11.47 -15.16 9.50
CA THR A 192 -11.99 -13.80 9.60
C THR A 192 -12.61 -13.56 10.97
N SER A 193 -12.57 -12.32 11.47
CA SER A 193 -13.24 -11.92 12.70
C SER A 193 -14.77 -11.89 12.56
N GLU A 194 -15.24 -11.69 11.33
CA GLU A 194 -16.66 -11.67 10.97
C GLU A 194 -17.06 -12.98 10.27
N PRO A 195 -18.27 -13.50 10.49
CA PRO A 195 -18.75 -14.68 9.78
C PRO A 195 -18.81 -14.45 8.28
N LEU A 196 -17.96 -15.10 7.51
CA LEU A 196 -18.01 -15.09 6.06
C LEU A 196 -18.95 -16.16 5.54
N LYS A 197 -19.90 -15.77 4.68
CA LYS A 197 -20.79 -16.67 3.94
C LYS A 197 -20.70 -16.28 2.47
N GLU A 198 -19.97 -17.07 1.71
CA GLU A 198 -19.71 -16.80 0.30
C GLU A 198 -20.07 -18.03 -0.54
N ILE A 199 -20.63 -17.78 -1.72
CA ILE A 199 -20.86 -18.80 -2.74
C ILE A 199 -20.31 -18.21 -4.04
N GLN A 200 -19.29 -18.85 -4.59
CA GLN A 200 -18.70 -18.43 -5.85
C GLN A 200 -19.11 -19.38 -6.99
N PHE A 201 -19.65 -18.81 -8.06
CA PHE A 201 -19.89 -19.54 -9.31
C PHE A 201 -18.95 -19.00 -10.38
N LYS A 202 -18.16 -19.89 -10.96
CA LYS A 202 -17.23 -19.57 -12.05
C LYS A 202 -17.73 -20.26 -13.33
N MET A 203 -18.01 -19.47 -14.36
CA MET A 203 -18.38 -19.97 -15.68
C MET A 203 -17.41 -19.40 -16.70
N GLY A 204 -16.98 -20.22 -17.64
CA GLY A 204 -16.11 -19.85 -18.74
C GLY A 204 -16.40 -20.68 -19.97
N THR A 205 -15.98 -20.20 -21.14
CA THR A 205 -15.97 -20.98 -22.36
C THR A 205 -14.61 -21.63 -22.46
N ASP A 206 -14.52 -22.93 -22.18
CA ASP A 206 -13.35 -23.72 -22.52
C ASP A 206 -13.41 -24.03 -24.03
N ASN A 207 -12.32 -23.73 -24.72
CA ASN A 207 -12.07 -24.15 -26.09
C ASN A 207 -11.39 -25.52 -26.08
#